data_890846922dd4392d61b9ce6aa229b4c6
#
_entry.id   890846922dd4392d61b9ce6aa229b4c6
#
_cell.length_a   1.000
_cell.length_b   1.000
_cell.length_c   1.000
_cell.angle_alpha   90.00
_cell.angle_beta   90.00
_cell.angle_gamma   90.00
#
_symmetry.space_group_name_H-M   'P 1'
#
loop_
_entity.id
_entity.type
_entity.pdbx_description
1 polymer ?
#
loop_
_entity_poly.entity_id
_entity_poly.type
_entity_poly.pdbx_seq_one_letter_code
_entity_poly.pdbx_strand_id
1 'polypeptide(L)'
;MRPKPALYEHTSLVMKNLSIKFNRLIFFSILYGMISTNTVFAEATSIKSTENRLNAIFEKSAETINLTETLILISKDWNPSLDEKPLRDEINQLVASVKDKLKPESTARDTVDILKQVIHQEKGYGYTNQVDERGIPINEDELFLHGMLKSKLGYCMNLSLLYLIIGDQLGLPLYGVGLPNHFFVRYDSGNDRINIESTELGASYPDSFYENRFGVRFDSKTPFFTHSLNKKQSLGAYLSNVGMVYHKHARPQKSIFYLKPSTKINPLSIEAHNNLANIYGEIKQHESSISQYKKALQANPNSVPTLFNLAQTYTELAKTDSAIESLLQVIQIEPSFNQARRQLVKIYLKNEKYISALLHLKQLTIANANDINAHISMGKIYNKLGNAKLAIDIINPIISRNPNNIQAREILAEIFYKTGDLDRSIAEYRRILEKNSNYLPTYIQLGWVYYRKGEFQMATAWTKRGLKLGTRSSQLDSLASMNLGLYSWLSDDYVAAKKWYRKALVGGSKIILNGILKDLND
;
A
#
# COMPACT_ATOMS: atom_id res chain seq x y z
N MET A 1 -65.09 -59.18 24.10
CA MET A 1 -64.37 -58.13 24.86
C MET A 1 -62.90 -58.01 24.34
N ARG A 2 -62.58 -56.95 23.67
CA ARG A 2 -61.21 -56.68 23.18
C ARG A 2 -60.57 -55.58 24.06
N PRO A 3 -59.35 -55.72 24.52
CA PRO A 3 -58.72 -54.65 25.26
C PRO A 3 -58.16 -53.56 24.28
N LYS A 4 -58.35 -52.29 24.62
CA LYS A 4 -57.79 -51.13 23.91
C LYS A 4 -56.30 -51.01 24.22
N PRO A 5 -55.46 -50.54 23.28
CA PRO A 5 -54.01 -50.47 23.47
C PRO A 5 -53.58 -49.20 24.19
N ALA A 6 -52.63 -49.39 25.11
CA ALA A 6 -51.96 -48.37 25.91
C ALA A 6 -50.90 -47.47 25.12
N LEU A 7 -51.17 -47.28 23.82
CA LEU A 7 -50.18 -46.53 22.95
C LEU A 7 -50.48 -45.03 22.86
N TYR A 8 -51.58 -44.52 23.38
CA TYR A 8 -51.99 -43.11 23.19
C TYR A 8 -51.48 -42.15 24.28
N GLU A 9 -51.12 -42.64 25.45
CA GLU A 9 -50.63 -41.77 26.53
C GLU A 9 -49.14 -41.47 26.42
N HIS A 10 -48.31 -42.39 25.87
CA HIS A 10 -46.87 -42.15 25.71
C HIS A 10 -46.54 -41.15 24.60
N THR A 11 -47.33 -41.06 23.56
CA THR A 11 -47.11 -40.09 22.46
C THR A 11 -47.42 -38.65 22.87
N SER A 12 -48.42 -38.44 23.72
CA SER A 12 -48.80 -37.11 24.24
C SER A 12 -47.72 -36.52 25.18
N LEU A 13 -47.07 -37.36 26.00
CA LEU A 13 -46.04 -36.94 26.93
C LEU A 13 -44.71 -36.62 26.22
N VAL A 14 -44.35 -37.39 25.20
CA VAL A 14 -43.17 -37.17 24.35
C VAL A 14 -43.31 -35.90 23.52
N MET A 15 -44.50 -35.64 22.94
CA MET A 15 -44.79 -34.42 22.18
C MET A 15 -44.83 -33.16 23.05
N LYS A 16 -45.34 -33.23 24.29
CA LYS A 16 -45.24 -32.12 25.26
C LYS A 16 -43.81 -31.82 25.66
N ASN A 17 -42.97 -32.84 25.91
CA ASN A 17 -41.58 -32.66 26.27
C ASN A 17 -40.72 -32.14 25.11
N LEU A 18 -41.01 -32.52 23.85
CA LEU A 18 -40.38 -31.97 22.65
C LEU A 18 -40.78 -30.51 22.41
N SER A 19 -42.05 -30.15 22.59
CA SER A 19 -42.54 -28.77 22.49
C SER A 19 -41.90 -27.84 23.53
N ILE A 20 -41.74 -28.31 24.78
CA ILE A 20 -41.08 -27.53 25.84
C ILE A 20 -39.58 -27.37 25.57
N LYS A 21 -38.90 -28.40 25.04
CA LYS A 21 -37.46 -28.28 24.64
C LYS A 21 -37.29 -27.37 23.42
N PHE A 22 -38.20 -27.45 22.43
CA PHE A 22 -38.13 -26.61 21.24
C PHE A 22 -38.41 -25.13 21.55
N ASN A 23 -39.41 -24.86 22.40
CA ASN A 23 -39.69 -23.50 22.87
C ASN A 23 -38.55 -22.91 23.74
N ARG A 24 -37.87 -23.74 24.54
CA ARG A 24 -36.65 -23.31 25.28
C ARG A 24 -35.49 -23.00 24.33
N LEU A 25 -35.27 -23.79 23.30
CA LEU A 25 -34.21 -23.52 22.28
C LEU A 25 -34.49 -22.24 21.48
N ILE A 26 -35.74 -22.00 21.10
CA ILE A 26 -36.17 -20.77 20.41
C ILE A 26 -36.02 -19.56 21.37
N PHE A 27 -36.44 -19.70 22.64
CA PHE A 27 -36.29 -18.63 23.63
C PHE A 27 -34.85 -18.31 23.91
N PHE A 28 -33.94 -19.29 24.02
CA PHE A 28 -32.51 -19.08 24.17
C PHE A 28 -31.85 -18.48 22.93
N SER A 29 -32.27 -18.88 21.72
CA SER A 29 -31.72 -18.27 20.49
C SER A 29 -32.22 -16.83 20.26
N ILE A 30 -33.47 -16.52 20.63
CA ILE A 30 -34.01 -15.16 20.59
C ILE A 30 -33.33 -14.28 21.69
N LEU A 31 -33.17 -14.83 22.90
CA LEU A 31 -32.47 -14.11 23.99
C LEU A 31 -30.99 -13.86 23.65
N TYR A 32 -30.31 -14.84 23.08
CA TYR A 32 -28.91 -14.70 22.61
C TYR A 32 -28.81 -13.72 21.43
N GLY A 33 -29.76 -13.76 20.50
CA GLY A 33 -29.88 -12.78 19.42
C GLY A 33 -30.18 -11.36 19.92
N MET A 34 -31.05 -11.19 20.91
CA MET A 34 -31.34 -9.88 21.51
C MET A 34 -30.18 -9.36 22.37
N ILE A 35 -29.46 -10.23 23.08
CA ILE A 35 -28.27 -9.84 23.85
C ILE A 35 -27.15 -9.43 22.89
N SER A 36 -26.91 -10.18 21.81
CA SER A 36 -25.89 -9.84 20.81
C SER A 36 -26.21 -8.56 20.02
N THR A 37 -27.47 -8.34 19.67
CA THR A 37 -27.87 -7.08 19.00
C THR A 37 -27.82 -5.89 19.95
N ASN A 38 -28.21 -6.02 21.20
CA ASN A 38 -28.13 -4.92 22.17
C ASN A 38 -26.68 -4.57 22.53
N THR A 39 -25.77 -5.55 22.62
CA THR A 39 -24.35 -5.28 22.84
C THR A 39 -23.70 -4.60 21.62
N VAL A 40 -24.00 -5.06 20.41
CA VAL A 40 -23.52 -4.41 19.17
C VAL A 40 -24.07 -2.99 19.02
N PHE A 41 -25.35 -2.77 19.35
CA PHE A 41 -25.94 -1.41 19.34
C PHE A 41 -25.36 -0.51 20.42
N ALA A 42 -25.13 -1.01 21.62
CA ALA A 42 -24.51 -0.24 22.72
C ALA A 42 -23.06 0.10 22.39
N GLU A 43 -22.31 -0.82 21.81
CA GLU A 43 -20.92 -0.61 21.37
C GLU A 43 -20.85 0.41 20.22
N ALA A 44 -21.70 0.30 19.19
CA ALA A 44 -21.80 1.26 18.10
C ALA A 44 -22.19 2.67 18.59
N THR A 45 -23.08 2.78 19.58
CA THR A 45 -23.50 4.04 20.19
C THR A 45 -22.35 4.65 21.02
N SER A 46 -21.61 3.82 21.75
CA SER A 46 -20.43 4.23 22.53
C SER A 46 -19.31 4.76 21.62
N ILE A 47 -19.00 4.06 20.54
CA ILE A 47 -18.00 4.47 19.54
C ILE A 47 -18.37 5.81 18.93
N LYS A 48 -19.61 5.98 18.49
CA LYS A 48 -20.10 7.26 17.92
C LYS A 48 -20.04 8.40 18.92
N SER A 49 -20.31 8.14 20.20
CA SER A 49 -20.17 9.11 21.27
C SER A 49 -18.72 9.53 21.48
N THR A 50 -17.76 8.59 21.43
CA THR A 50 -16.32 8.85 21.54
C THR A 50 -15.82 9.70 20.38
N GLU A 51 -16.21 9.37 19.13
CA GLU A 51 -15.85 10.15 17.94
C GLU A 51 -16.38 11.59 18.01
N ASN A 52 -17.63 11.79 18.47
CA ASN A 52 -18.19 13.13 18.63
C ASN A 52 -17.42 13.96 19.65
N ARG A 53 -17.00 13.35 20.77
CA ARG A 53 -16.16 14.00 21.78
C ARG A 53 -14.79 14.36 21.23
N LEU A 54 -14.15 13.46 20.50
CA LEU A 54 -12.86 13.70 19.85
C LEU A 54 -12.95 14.83 18.81
N ASN A 55 -13.97 14.82 17.97
CA ASN A 55 -14.21 15.92 17.01
C ASN A 55 -14.33 17.28 17.71
N ALA A 56 -15.10 17.35 18.79
CA ALA A 56 -15.23 18.58 19.57
C ALA A 56 -13.89 19.04 20.18
N ILE A 57 -13.03 18.10 20.56
CA ILE A 57 -11.68 18.41 21.07
C ILE A 57 -10.78 18.92 19.96
N PHE A 58 -10.80 18.30 18.78
CA PHE A 58 -9.93 18.70 17.65
C PHE A 58 -10.21 20.12 17.13
N GLU A 59 -11.42 20.63 17.36
CA GLU A 59 -11.78 22.01 17.01
C GLU A 59 -11.34 23.05 18.07
N LYS A 60 -10.98 22.65 19.28
CA LYS A 60 -10.52 23.56 20.35
C LYS A 60 -9.20 24.26 19.99
N SER A 61 -8.97 25.43 20.62
CA SER A 61 -7.65 26.10 20.55
C SER A 61 -6.58 25.33 21.34
N ALA A 62 -5.31 25.65 21.09
CA ALA A 62 -4.20 24.97 21.77
C ALA A 62 -4.29 25.12 23.31
N GLU A 63 -4.69 26.30 23.78
CA GLU A 63 -4.77 26.64 25.19
C GLU A 63 -5.85 25.82 25.93
N THR A 64 -6.95 25.52 25.25
CA THR A 64 -8.14 24.86 25.84
C THR A 64 -8.14 23.34 25.72
N ILE A 65 -7.18 22.76 24.97
CA ILE A 65 -7.01 21.30 24.88
C ILE A 65 -6.40 20.80 26.18
N ASN A 66 -7.07 19.83 26.81
CA ASN A 66 -6.46 18.99 27.85
C ASN A 66 -5.82 17.77 27.17
N LEU A 67 -4.48 17.73 27.13
CA LEU A 67 -3.74 16.69 26.41
C LEU A 67 -3.95 15.30 27.04
N THR A 68 -3.96 15.22 28.38
CA THR A 68 -4.19 13.97 29.12
C THR A 68 -5.53 13.33 28.76
N GLU A 69 -6.62 14.11 28.92
CA GLU A 69 -7.97 13.61 28.62
C GLU A 69 -8.14 13.23 27.15
N THR A 70 -7.49 13.97 26.26
CA THR A 70 -7.53 13.67 24.81
C THR A 70 -6.87 12.34 24.51
N LEU A 71 -5.69 12.07 25.08
CA LEU A 71 -4.97 10.81 24.84
C LEU A 71 -5.64 9.61 25.51
N ILE A 72 -6.27 9.81 26.69
CA ILE A 72 -7.13 8.79 27.31
C ILE A 72 -8.31 8.45 26.38
N LEU A 73 -8.97 9.46 25.84
CA LEU A 73 -10.12 9.26 24.95
C LEU A 73 -9.73 8.57 23.64
N ILE A 74 -8.55 8.86 23.08
CA ILE A 74 -8.00 8.17 21.91
C ILE A 74 -7.68 6.71 22.25
N SER A 75 -7.11 6.45 23.44
CA SER A 75 -6.91 5.10 23.95
C SER A 75 -8.21 4.32 24.12
N LYS A 76 -9.27 5.00 24.57
CA LYS A 76 -10.62 4.44 24.70
C LYS A 76 -11.27 4.14 23.35
N ASP A 77 -11.03 4.96 22.33
CA ASP A 77 -11.50 4.70 20.97
C ASP A 77 -10.84 3.45 20.37
N TRP A 78 -9.56 3.19 20.71
CA TRP A 78 -8.84 1.99 20.32
C TRP A 78 -9.30 0.76 21.10
N ASN A 79 -9.42 0.89 22.42
CA ASN A 79 -9.87 -0.15 23.36
C ASN A 79 -11.12 0.31 24.11
N PRO A 80 -12.34 0.02 23.61
CA PRO A 80 -13.59 0.50 24.21
C PRO A 80 -13.85 -0.01 25.65
N SER A 81 -13.25 -1.13 26.05
CA SER A 81 -13.37 -1.69 27.40
C SER A 81 -12.43 -1.06 28.43
N LEU A 82 -11.58 -0.10 28.00
CA LEU A 82 -10.57 0.50 28.85
C LEU A 82 -11.17 1.22 30.05
N ASP A 83 -10.66 0.91 31.26
CA ASP A 83 -10.88 1.72 32.46
C ASP A 83 -9.93 2.92 32.43
N GLU A 84 -10.50 4.11 32.46
CA GLU A 84 -9.76 5.37 32.34
C GLU A 84 -9.13 5.80 33.69
N LYS A 85 -9.67 5.32 34.83
CA LYS A 85 -9.24 5.79 36.14
C LYS A 85 -7.77 5.47 36.45
N PRO A 86 -7.26 4.23 36.23
CA PRO A 86 -5.85 3.92 36.45
C PRO A 86 -4.90 4.79 35.63
N LEU A 87 -5.30 5.18 34.40
CA LEU A 87 -4.47 6.04 33.56
C LEU A 87 -4.34 7.45 34.15
N ARG A 88 -5.48 8.02 34.62
CA ARG A 88 -5.46 9.32 35.28
C ARG A 88 -4.64 9.30 36.54
N ASP A 89 -4.80 8.25 37.38
CA ASP A 89 -4.08 8.09 38.62
C ASP A 89 -2.56 8.00 38.37
N GLU A 90 -2.11 7.22 37.39
CA GLU A 90 -0.69 7.12 37.01
C GLU A 90 -0.12 8.45 36.51
N ILE A 91 -0.84 9.16 35.64
CA ILE A 91 -0.40 10.48 35.16
C ILE A 91 -0.33 11.49 36.31
N ASN A 92 -1.33 11.52 37.21
CA ASN A 92 -1.32 12.40 38.35
C ASN A 92 -0.14 12.11 39.31
N GLN A 93 0.20 10.83 39.52
CA GLN A 93 1.39 10.44 40.31
C GLN A 93 2.69 10.89 39.63
N LEU A 94 2.82 10.77 38.32
CA LEU A 94 3.97 11.27 37.56
C LEU A 94 4.14 12.78 37.74
N VAL A 95 3.05 13.52 37.55
CA VAL A 95 3.03 14.98 37.67
C VAL A 95 3.38 15.40 39.10
N ALA A 96 2.80 14.75 40.14
CA ALA A 96 3.12 15.00 41.53
C ALA A 96 4.61 14.72 41.83
N SER A 97 5.15 13.59 41.35
CA SER A 97 6.56 13.24 41.58
C SER A 97 7.53 14.26 40.97
N VAL A 98 7.19 14.86 39.82
CA VAL A 98 7.99 15.94 39.21
C VAL A 98 7.81 17.24 40.02
N LYS A 99 6.57 17.59 40.38
CA LYS A 99 6.24 18.82 41.11
C LYS A 99 6.96 18.87 42.47
N ASP A 100 7.00 17.76 43.20
CA ASP A 100 7.63 17.67 44.53
C ASP A 100 9.14 17.91 44.50
N LYS A 101 9.79 17.68 43.33
CA LYS A 101 11.22 17.90 43.16
C LYS A 101 11.57 19.29 42.58
N LEU A 102 10.61 19.92 41.88
CA LEU A 102 10.81 21.25 41.35
C LEU A 102 10.77 22.30 42.44
N LYS A 103 11.77 23.17 42.47
CA LYS A 103 11.88 24.32 43.35
C LYS A 103 11.66 25.62 42.56
N PRO A 104 11.24 26.70 43.23
CA PRO A 104 11.10 28.01 42.56
C PRO A 104 12.37 28.48 41.86
N GLU A 105 13.54 28.12 42.37
CA GLU A 105 14.86 28.46 41.84
C GLU A 105 15.42 27.46 40.83
N SER A 106 14.69 26.39 40.51
CA SER A 106 15.16 25.38 39.54
C SER A 106 15.42 26.01 38.18
N THR A 107 16.63 25.80 37.67
CA THR A 107 17.03 26.24 36.34
C THR A 107 16.36 25.38 35.22
N ALA A 108 16.49 25.81 34.00
CA ALA A 108 16.06 25.01 32.82
C ALA A 108 16.72 23.61 32.83
N ARG A 109 18.02 23.54 33.17
CA ARG A 109 18.75 22.29 33.26
C ARG A 109 18.26 21.41 34.37
N ASP A 110 18.07 21.98 35.59
CA ASP A 110 17.51 21.23 36.71
C ASP A 110 16.13 20.66 36.38
N THR A 111 15.28 21.46 35.75
CA THR A 111 13.94 21.03 35.29
C THR A 111 14.02 19.82 34.34
N VAL A 112 14.90 19.88 33.36
CA VAL A 112 15.10 18.77 32.40
C VAL A 112 15.65 17.53 33.09
N ASP A 113 16.63 17.70 33.99
CA ASP A 113 17.23 16.58 34.75
C ASP A 113 16.22 15.94 35.71
N ILE A 114 15.34 16.72 36.35
CA ILE A 114 14.22 16.21 37.19
C ILE A 114 13.23 15.41 36.35
N LEU A 115 12.83 15.91 35.16
CA LEU A 115 11.94 15.19 34.25
C LEU A 115 12.56 13.86 33.85
N LYS A 116 13.81 13.85 33.44
CA LYS A 116 14.58 12.66 33.09
C LYS A 116 14.65 11.67 34.24
N GLN A 117 14.99 12.14 35.44
CA GLN A 117 15.09 11.31 36.65
C GLN A 117 13.74 10.64 36.94
N VAL A 118 12.65 11.41 36.98
CA VAL A 118 11.33 10.86 37.33
C VAL A 118 10.83 9.90 36.26
N ILE A 119 10.84 10.31 35.01
CA ILE A 119 10.24 9.51 33.93
C ILE A 119 11.03 8.21 33.69
N HIS A 120 12.33 8.30 33.53
CA HIS A 120 13.15 7.16 33.12
C HIS A 120 13.76 6.36 34.25
N GLN A 121 14.31 7.04 35.28
CA GLN A 121 15.05 6.36 36.35
C GLN A 121 14.13 5.84 37.43
N GLU A 122 13.15 6.64 37.89
CA GLU A 122 12.25 6.26 38.98
C GLU A 122 11.05 5.46 38.53
N LYS A 123 10.43 5.85 37.40
CA LYS A 123 9.22 5.21 36.88
C LYS A 123 9.49 4.20 35.75
N GLY A 124 10.71 4.14 35.23
CA GLY A 124 11.18 3.10 34.33
C GLY A 124 10.64 3.20 32.89
N TYR A 125 10.16 4.36 32.45
CA TYR A 125 9.72 4.52 31.06
C TYR A 125 10.91 4.49 30.11
N GLY A 126 10.79 3.72 29.02
CA GLY A 126 11.86 3.55 28.04
C GLY A 126 11.33 3.38 26.62
N TYR A 127 12.26 3.36 25.68
CA TYR A 127 11.96 3.22 24.26
C TYR A 127 11.81 1.75 23.87
N THR A 128 10.77 1.44 23.08
CA THR A 128 10.66 0.16 22.39
C THR A 128 11.28 0.26 21.01
N ASN A 129 12.23 -0.63 20.69
CA ASN A 129 12.80 -0.75 19.35
C ASN A 129 12.08 -1.81 18.49
N GLN A 130 11.04 -2.43 19.02
CA GLN A 130 10.23 -3.43 18.33
C GLN A 130 9.20 -2.73 17.46
N VAL A 131 9.64 -2.30 16.28
CA VAL A 131 8.82 -1.62 15.27
C VAL A 131 8.82 -2.41 13.96
N ASP A 132 7.75 -2.28 13.17
CA ASP A 132 7.69 -2.81 11.82
C ASP A 132 8.52 -1.94 10.84
N GLU A 133 8.59 -2.34 9.58
CA GLU A 133 9.31 -1.61 8.52
C GLU A 133 8.83 -0.17 8.28
N ARG A 134 7.66 0.19 8.83
CA ARG A 134 7.08 1.55 8.76
C ARG A 134 7.31 2.34 10.04
N GLY A 135 8.00 1.77 11.03
CA GLY A 135 8.24 2.40 12.32
C GLY A 135 7.04 2.36 13.28
N ILE A 136 6.02 1.54 13.02
CA ILE A 136 4.89 1.34 13.91
C ILE A 136 5.26 0.24 14.92
N PRO A 137 5.00 0.42 16.23
CA PRO A 137 5.25 -0.63 17.23
C PRO A 137 4.61 -1.96 16.85
N ILE A 138 5.35 -3.07 17.04
CA ILE A 138 4.80 -4.42 16.83
C ILE A 138 3.66 -4.68 17.83
N ASN A 139 3.86 -4.29 19.10
CA ASN A 139 2.77 -4.17 20.05
C ASN A 139 2.10 -2.80 19.90
N GLU A 140 1.05 -2.73 19.10
CA GLU A 140 0.39 -1.49 18.72
C GLU A 140 -0.24 -0.74 19.89
N ASP A 141 -0.59 -1.43 20.99
CA ASP A 141 -1.04 -0.78 22.22
C ASP A 141 0.01 0.20 22.76
N GLU A 142 1.31 -0.05 22.53
CA GLU A 142 2.40 0.83 22.94
C GLU A 142 2.43 2.18 22.20
N LEU A 143 1.68 2.33 21.11
CA LEU A 143 1.43 3.63 20.50
C LEU A 143 0.46 4.48 21.33
N PHE A 144 -0.47 3.83 22.03
CA PHE A 144 -1.51 4.49 22.81
C PHE A 144 -1.08 4.70 24.26
N LEU A 145 -1.65 5.72 24.92
CA LEU A 145 -1.30 6.06 26.29
C LEU A 145 -1.45 4.87 27.25
N HIS A 146 -2.54 4.10 27.15
CA HIS A 146 -2.80 2.97 28.05
C HIS A 146 -1.75 1.85 27.92
N GLY A 147 -1.33 1.51 26.71
CA GLY A 147 -0.32 0.47 26.49
C GLY A 147 1.05 0.91 26.99
N MET A 148 1.46 2.15 26.68
CA MET A 148 2.71 2.72 27.17
C MET A 148 2.74 2.80 28.71
N LEU A 149 1.68 3.25 29.36
CA LEU A 149 1.63 3.31 30.83
C LEU A 149 1.72 1.90 31.46
N LYS A 150 1.11 0.89 30.82
CA LYS A 150 1.11 -0.49 31.28
C LYS A 150 2.47 -1.17 31.10
N SER A 151 3.05 -1.09 29.91
CA SER A 151 4.33 -1.76 29.60
C SER A 151 5.55 -0.98 30.08
N LYS A 152 5.42 0.32 30.35
CA LYS A 152 6.50 1.29 30.56
C LYS A 152 7.37 1.47 29.30
N LEU A 153 6.94 0.93 28.18
CA LEU A 153 7.61 1.04 26.89
C LEU A 153 6.79 1.88 25.95
N GLY A 154 7.44 2.79 25.28
CA GLY A 154 6.83 3.63 24.28
C GLY A 154 7.80 3.89 23.14
N TYR A 155 7.29 4.56 22.14
CA TYR A 155 8.10 4.95 21.01
C TYR A 155 8.21 6.49 20.92
N CYS A 156 9.02 7.05 20.02
CA CYS A 156 9.43 8.47 20.06
C CYS A 156 8.27 9.44 20.30
N MET A 157 7.12 9.23 19.65
CA MET A 157 5.98 10.15 19.73
C MET A 157 5.28 10.10 21.09
N ASN A 158 4.90 8.91 21.59
CA ASN A 158 4.14 8.82 22.83
C ASN A 158 4.99 9.01 24.09
N LEU A 159 6.28 8.66 24.07
CA LEU A 159 7.22 9.06 25.11
C LEU A 159 7.36 10.59 25.16
N SER A 160 7.46 11.25 24.01
CA SER A 160 7.48 12.71 23.94
C SER A 160 6.18 13.33 24.44
N LEU A 161 5.03 12.73 24.10
CA LEU A 161 3.73 13.19 24.62
C LEU A 161 3.64 13.06 26.14
N LEU A 162 4.29 12.08 26.76
CA LEU A 162 4.34 11.97 28.22
C LEU A 162 5.02 13.19 28.85
N TYR A 163 6.15 13.64 28.28
CA TYR A 163 6.78 14.89 28.69
C TYR A 163 5.86 16.09 28.51
N LEU A 164 5.17 16.17 27.35
CA LEU A 164 4.25 17.29 27.06
C LEU A 164 3.04 17.29 28.00
N ILE A 165 2.51 16.14 28.40
CA ILE A 165 1.45 16.02 29.42
C ILE A 165 1.92 16.63 30.76
N ILE A 166 3.10 16.24 31.23
CA ILE A 166 3.66 16.73 32.48
C ILE A 166 3.91 18.25 32.38
N GLY A 167 4.49 18.69 31.27
CA GLY A 167 4.71 20.10 30.97
C GLY A 167 3.44 20.93 30.96
N ASP A 168 2.39 20.44 30.30
CA ASP A 168 1.08 21.10 30.22
C ASP A 168 0.45 21.28 31.61
N GLN A 169 0.51 20.24 32.46
CA GLN A 169 -0.07 20.30 33.81
C GLN A 169 0.75 21.15 34.81
N LEU A 170 2.06 21.27 34.58
CA LEU A 170 2.95 22.06 35.47
C LEU A 170 3.30 23.44 34.92
N GLY A 171 2.78 23.80 33.74
CA GLY A 171 3.08 25.07 33.06
C GLY A 171 4.53 25.21 32.60
N LEU A 172 5.23 24.08 32.33
CA LEU A 172 6.61 24.08 31.84
C LEU A 172 6.64 24.35 30.34
N PRO A 173 7.62 25.11 29.81
CA PRO A 173 7.72 25.47 28.41
C PRO A 173 8.28 24.28 27.57
N LEU A 174 7.51 23.20 27.50
CA LEU A 174 7.84 22.02 26.72
C LEU A 174 7.09 21.99 25.40
N TYR A 175 7.81 21.74 24.35
CA TYR A 175 7.32 21.69 22.96
C TYR A 175 7.74 20.39 22.28
N GLY A 176 6.92 19.90 21.37
CA GLY A 176 7.32 18.82 20.49
C GLY A 176 8.17 19.32 19.33
N VAL A 177 9.08 18.51 18.83
CA VAL A 177 9.83 18.80 17.61
C VAL A 177 9.74 17.61 16.67
N GLY A 178 9.16 17.82 15.49
CA GLY A 178 9.04 16.80 14.45
C GLY A 178 10.27 16.82 13.53
N LEU A 179 10.73 15.61 13.18
CA LEU A 179 11.76 15.34 12.17
C LEU A 179 11.28 14.26 11.21
N PRO A 180 11.93 14.03 10.07
CA PRO A 180 11.59 12.87 9.23
C PRO A 180 11.69 11.57 10.03
N ASN A 181 10.57 10.86 10.19
CA ASN A 181 10.45 9.60 10.94
C ASN A 181 10.92 9.66 12.41
N HIS A 182 10.96 10.85 13.01
CA HIS A 182 11.36 11.00 14.40
C HIS A 182 10.63 12.16 15.10
N PHE A 183 10.57 12.09 16.44
CA PHE A 183 9.94 13.11 17.25
C PHE A 183 10.63 13.17 18.62
N PHE A 184 10.96 14.36 19.10
CA PHE A 184 11.58 14.59 20.40
C PHE A 184 10.95 15.80 21.11
N VAL A 185 11.38 16.09 22.32
CA VAL A 185 10.88 17.20 23.14
C VAL A 185 11.93 18.30 23.21
N ARG A 186 11.49 19.56 23.29
CA ARG A 186 12.33 20.72 23.51
C ARG A 186 11.78 21.51 24.70
N TYR A 187 12.65 21.78 25.68
CA TYR A 187 12.44 22.85 26.65
C TYR A 187 12.87 24.16 26.00
N ASP A 188 11.99 25.17 25.96
CA ASP A 188 12.28 26.45 25.31
C ASP A 188 11.59 27.58 26.11
N SER A 189 12.35 28.24 26.99
CA SER A 189 11.88 29.38 27.78
C SER A 189 12.09 30.71 27.08
N GLY A 190 12.62 30.69 25.83
CA GLY A 190 13.08 31.87 25.12
C GLY A 190 14.55 32.23 25.43
N ASN A 191 14.97 32.09 26.69
CA ASN A 191 16.36 32.30 27.10
C ASN A 191 17.19 31.01 27.03
N ASP A 192 16.59 29.90 27.41
CA ASP A 192 17.20 28.58 27.45
C ASP A 192 16.50 27.64 26.47
N ARG A 193 17.30 26.91 25.70
CA ARG A 193 16.81 25.90 24.77
C ARG A 193 17.57 24.59 25.00
N ILE A 194 16.86 23.54 25.39
CA ILE A 194 17.42 22.21 25.68
C ILE A 194 16.57 21.16 24.94
N ASN A 195 17.17 20.40 24.05
CA ASN A 195 16.50 19.26 23.41
C ASN A 195 16.56 18.05 24.33
N ILE A 196 15.49 17.28 24.37
CA ILE A 196 15.31 16.10 25.23
C ILE A 196 14.98 14.93 24.33
N GLU A 197 15.91 13.99 24.18
CA GLU A 197 15.72 12.78 23.40
C GLU A 197 15.01 11.71 24.23
N SER A 198 13.70 11.61 24.05
CA SER A 198 12.86 10.72 24.84
C SER A 198 13.18 9.24 24.61
N THR A 199 13.72 8.88 23.43
CA THR A 199 14.09 7.51 23.07
C THR A 199 15.46 7.09 23.63
N GLU A 200 16.27 8.05 24.07
CA GLU A 200 17.58 7.81 24.71
C GLU A 200 17.57 8.25 26.19
N LEU A 201 16.49 7.84 26.88
CA LEU A 201 16.30 8.06 28.32
C LEU A 201 16.42 9.54 28.75
N GLY A 202 15.95 10.45 27.90
CA GLY A 202 15.97 11.89 28.18
C GLY A 202 17.33 12.55 28.01
N ALA A 203 18.24 11.94 27.23
CA ALA A 203 19.52 12.55 26.88
C ALA A 203 19.31 13.88 26.15
N SER A 204 20.25 14.82 26.34
CA SER A 204 20.18 16.13 25.68
C SER A 204 21.27 16.25 24.61
N TYR A 205 20.85 16.62 23.41
CA TYR A 205 21.73 16.81 22.26
C TYR A 205 21.56 18.20 21.64
N PRO A 206 22.62 18.79 21.07
CA PRO A 206 22.51 20.06 20.34
C PRO A 206 21.74 19.86 19.02
N ASP A 207 21.21 20.95 18.44
CA ASP A 207 20.50 20.92 17.16
C ASP A 207 21.37 20.28 16.06
N SER A 208 22.68 20.52 16.05
CA SER A 208 23.61 19.91 15.08
C SER A 208 23.65 18.38 15.10
N PHE A 209 23.34 17.75 16.22
CA PHE A 209 23.21 16.28 16.29
C PHE A 209 22.07 15.78 15.41
N TYR A 210 20.92 16.44 15.49
CA TYR A 210 19.74 16.09 14.70
C TYR A 210 19.92 16.48 13.22
N GLU A 211 20.57 17.63 12.94
CA GLU A 211 20.88 18.02 11.56
C GLU A 211 21.73 16.97 10.85
N ASN A 212 22.77 16.49 11.51
CA ASN A 212 23.67 15.47 10.95
C ASN A 212 22.97 14.09 10.81
N ARG A 213 22.14 13.73 11.80
CA ARG A 213 21.50 12.39 11.83
C ARG A 213 20.33 12.27 10.87
N PHE A 214 19.55 13.34 10.69
CA PHE A 214 18.29 13.32 9.92
C PHE A 214 18.36 14.13 8.62
N GLY A 215 19.48 14.77 8.31
CA GLY A 215 19.65 15.55 7.08
C GLY A 215 18.76 16.80 7.01
N VAL A 216 18.39 17.35 8.16
CA VAL A 216 17.57 18.56 8.30
C VAL A 216 18.42 19.76 8.69
N ARG A 217 17.86 20.97 8.59
CA ARG A 217 18.45 22.19 9.14
C ARG A 217 17.47 22.90 10.03
N PHE A 218 17.94 23.41 11.18
CA PHE A 218 17.14 24.22 12.09
C PHE A 218 17.08 25.71 11.65
N ASP A 219 17.40 25.98 10.39
CA ASP A 219 17.14 27.26 9.78
C ASP A 219 15.66 27.35 9.39
N SER A 220 15.08 28.54 9.53
CA SER A 220 13.65 28.84 9.42
C SER A 220 12.99 28.58 8.06
N LYS A 221 13.63 27.83 7.14
CA LYS A 221 13.16 27.67 5.76
C LYS A 221 12.40 26.37 5.50
N THR A 222 12.43 25.41 6.43
CA THR A 222 11.65 24.16 6.33
C THR A 222 10.37 24.26 7.17
N PRO A 223 9.18 24.35 6.55
CA PRO A 223 7.99 24.90 7.24
C PRO A 223 7.35 24.00 8.30
N PHE A 224 7.76 22.76 8.47
CA PHE A 224 7.15 21.84 9.46
C PHE A 224 8.17 21.15 10.37
N PHE A 225 9.34 20.81 9.85
CA PHE A 225 10.38 20.17 10.64
C PHE A 225 11.18 21.23 11.44
N THR A 226 11.68 20.83 12.61
CA THR A 226 12.61 21.62 13.43
C THR A 226 11.99 22.77 14.26
N HIS A 227 10.72 23.11 14.02
CA HIS A 227 10.04 24.12 14.84
C HIS A 227 9.51 23.54 16.17
N SER A 228 9.45 24.39 17.18
CA SER A 228 8.80 24.08 18.46
C SER A 228 7.28 24.02 18.24
N LEU A 229 6.72 22.81 18.26
CA LEU A 229 5.29 22.55 18.10
C LEU A 229 4.58 22.69 19.46
N ASN A 230 3.53 23.48 19.52
CA ASN A 230 2.69 23.53 20.71
C ASN A 230 1.95 22.19 20.93
N LYS A 231 1.26 22.04 22.08
CA LYS A 231 0.56 20.79 22.44
C LYS A 231 -0.48 20.35 21.41
N LYS A 232 -1.21 21.29 20.76
CA LYS A 232 -2.18 20.95 19.70
C LYS A 232 -1.48 20.47 18.42
N GLN A 233 -0.39 21.10 18.03
CA GLN A 233 0.39 20.69 16.87
C GLN A 233 1.07 19.32 17.09
N SER A 234 1.58 19.08 18.31
CA SER A 234 2.11 17.78 18.72
C SER A 234 1.04 16.69 18.71
N LEU A 235 -0.17 17.01 19.19
CA LEU A 235 -1.33 16.12 19.05
C LEU A 235 -1.63 15.85 17.58
N GLY A 236 -1.62 16.86 16.71
CA GLY A 236 -1.84 16.72 15.26
C GLY A 236 -0.85 15.73 14.62
N ALA A 237 0.43 15.77 15.00
CA ALA A 237 1.43 14.81 14.55
C ALA A 237 1.12 13.39 15.05
N TYR A 238 0.72 13.23 16.32
CA TYR A 238 0.30 11.95 16.88
C TYR A 238 -0.93 11.37 16.17
N LEU A 239 -1.92 12.19 15.80
CA LEU A 239 -3.10 11.73 15.09
C LEU A 239 -2.77 11.11 13.72
N SER A 240 -1.68 11.54 13.07
CA SER A 240 -1.18 10.89 11.85
C SER A 240 -0.79 9.44 12.12
N ASN A 241 -0.06 9.19 13.20
CA ASN A 241 0.36 7.84 13.58
C ASN A 241 -0.83 6.94 13.97
N VAL A 242 -1.77 7.48 14.75
CA VAL A 242 -3.02 6.77 15.10
C VAL A 242 -3.79 6.39 13.82
N GLY A 243 -3.90 7.32 12.87
CA GLY A 243 -4.54 7.04 11.57
C GLY A 243 -3.87 5.89 10.82
N MET A 244 -2.54 5.82 10.85
CA MET A 244 -1.79 4.75 10.17
C MET A 244 -1.95 3.39 10.87
N VAL A 245 -2.11 3.34 12.19
CA VAL A 245 -2.44 2.10 12.90
C VAL A 245 -3.81 1.59 12.46
N TYR A 246 -4.83 2.45 12.40
CA TYR A 246 -6.14 2.05 11.89
C TYR A 246 -6.09 1.59 10.42
N HIS A 247 -5.24 2.20 9.59
CA HIS A 247 -5.00 1.74 8.22
C HIS A 247 -4.41 0.33 8.17
N LYS A 248 -3.41 0.04 9.00
CA LYS A 248 -2.81 -1.30 9.11
C LYS A 248 -3.85 -2.38 9.44
N HIS A 249 -4.89 -2.03 10.19
CA HIS A 249 -6.03 -2.90 10.50
C HIS A 249 -7.15 -2.88 9.46
N ALA A 250 -6.89 -2.39 8.25
CA ALA A 250 -7.86 -2.30 7.16
C ALA A 250 -9.15 -1.54 7.56
N ARG A 251 -9.01 -0.49 8.40
CA ARG A 251 -10.09 0.41 8.84
C ARG A 251 -9.94 1.81 8.22
N PRO A 252 -10.09 1.96 6.89
CA PRO A 252 -9.76 3.22 6.20
C PRO A 252 -10.63 4.41 6.67
N GLN A 253 -11.88 4.18 7.06
CA GLN A 253 -12.75 5.26 7.55
C GLN A 253 -12.25 5.82 8.90
N LYS A 254 -11.81 4.95 9.81
CA LYS A 254 -11.17 5.37 11.07
C LYS A 254 -9.82 6.04 10.82
N SER A 255 -9.03 5.53 9.88
CA SER A 255 -7.79 6.18 9.45
C SER A 255 -8.05 7.63 8.99
N ILE A 256 -9.03 7.83 8.11
CA ILE A 256 -9.43 9.16 7.63
C ILE A 256 -9.95 10.04 8.78
N PHE A 257 -10.68 9.47 9.75
CA PHE A 257 -11.18 10.18 10.92
C PHE A 257 -10.05 10.86 11.70
N TYR A 258 -8.89 10.20 11.85
CA TYR A 258 -7.72 10.75 12.53
C TYR A 258 -6.82 11.61 11.64
N LEU A 259 -6.66 11.23 10.37
CA LEU A 259 -5.78 11.93 9.44
C LEU A 259 -6.34 13.31 9.01
N LYS A 260 -7.66 13.48 8.89
CA LYS A 260 -8.25 14.77 8.56
C LYS A 260 -7.94 15.87 9.61
N PRO A 261 -8.18 15.66 10.91
CA PRO A 261 -7.77 16.63 11.93
C PRO A 261 -6.25 16.85 11.94
N SER A 262 -5.44 15.79 11.74
CA SER A 262 -3.99 15.91 11.64
C SER A 262 -3.59 16.94 10.56
N THR A 263 -4.13 16.80 9.34
CA THR A 263 -3.84 17.76 8.25
C THR A 263 -4.43 19.17 8.47
N LYS A 264 -5.50 19.28 9.22
CA LYS A 264 -6.10 20.59 9.59
C LYS A 264 -5.26 21.32 10.63
N ILE A 265 -4.78 20.59 11.63
CA ILE A 265 -3.94 21.12 12.73
C ILE A 265 -2.55 21.48 12.21
N ASN A 266 -1.98 20.63 11.36
CA ASN A 266 -0.64 20.79 10.78
C ASN A 266 -0.73 20.89 9.24
N PRO A 267 -1.17 22.01 8.69
CA PRO A 267 -1.42 22.14 7.24
C PRO A 267 -0.15 22.07 6.39
N LEU A 268 1.01 22.19 7.00
CA LEU A 268 2.33 22.06 6.34
C LEU A 268 2.95 20.67 6.55
N SER A 269 2.27 19.73 7.22
CA SER A 269 2.77 18.36 7.41
C SER A 269 2.65 17.58 6.12
N ILE A 270 3.77 17.40 5.43
CA ILE A 270 3.88 16.60 4.21
C ILE A 270 3.45 15.16 4.48
N GLU A 271 3.89 14.60 5.60
CA GLU A 271 3.59 13.23 6.00
C GLU A 271 2.08 13.01 6.21
N ALA A 272 1.41 13.89 6.98
CA ALA A 272 -0.02 13.76 7.23
C ALA A 272 -0.85 13.87 5.94
N HIS A 273 -0.49 14.79 5.05
CA HIS A 273 -1.14 14.92 3.75
C HIS A 273 -0.88 13.71 2.84
N ASN A 274 0.35 13.17 2.80
CA ASN A 274 0.67 11.97 2.04
C ASN A 274 -0.09 10.76 2.57
N ASN A 275 -0.13 10.56 3.89
CA ASN A 275 -0.86 9.47 4.50
C ASN A 275 -2.36 9.53 4.15
N LEU A 276 -2.98 10.69 4.30
CA LEU A 276 -4.38 10.88 3.94
C LEU A 276 -4.62 10.68 2.43
N ALA A 277 -3.69 11.13 1.58
CA ALA A 277 -3.77 10.95 0.14
C ALA A 277 -3.69 9.47 -0.26
N ASN A 278 -2.77 8.71 0.34
CA ASN A 278 -2.62 7.28 0.10
C ASN A 278 -3.93 6.54 0.44
N ILE A 279 -4.52 6.80 1.62
CA ILE A 279 -5.78 6.18 2.03
C ILE A 279 -6.92 6.52 1.05
N TYR A 280 -7.02 7.79 0.62
CA TYR A 280 -8.01 8.17 -0.39
C TYR A 280 -7.79 7.43 -1.72
N GLY A 281 -6.53 7.24 -2.16
CA GLY A 281 -6.19 6.47 -3.36
C GLY A 281 -6.65 5.02 -3.26
N GLU A 282 -6.36 4.36 -2.14
CA GLU A 282 -6.74 2.96 -1.89
C GLU A 282 -8.26 2.74 -1.93
N ILE A 283 -9.04 3.67 -1.37
CA ILE A 283 -10.51 3.61 -1.44
C ILE A 283 -11.10 4.24 -2.72
N LYS A 284 -10.24 4.48 -3.73
CA LYS A 284 -10.60 5.01 -5.06
C LYS A 284 -11.20 6.43 -5.07
N GLN A 285 -10.96 7.20 -4.01
CA GLN A 285 -11.29 8.63 -3.97
C GLN A 285 -10.14 9.47 -4.55
N HIS A 286 -9.82 9.26 -5.82
CA HIS A 286 -8.63 9.79 -6.48
C HIS A 286 -8.53 11.32 -6.49
N GLU A 287 -9.64 12.03 -6.65
CA GLU A 287 -9.62 13.51 -6.63
C GLU A 287 -9.27 14.05 -5.23
N SER A 288 -9.76 13.40 -4.16
CA SER A 288 -9.38 13.72 -2.79
C SER A 288 -7.90 13.40 -2.54
N SER A 289 -7.41 12.28 -3.07
CA SER A 289 -5.99 11.89 -3.02
C SER A 289 -5.11 12.96 -3.68
N ILE A 290 -5.41 13.34 -4.92
CA ILE A 290 -4.69 14.39 -5.67
C ILE A 290 -4.69 15.72 -4.89
N SER A 291 -5.84 16.10 -4.30
CA SER A 291 -5.94 17.33 -3.51
C SER A 291 -4.98 17.33 -2.33
N GLN A 292 -4.86 16.19 -1.62
CA GLN A 292 -3.95 16.08 -0.48
C GLN A 292 -2.48 16.07 -0.92
N TYR A 293 -2.11 15.35 -1.98
CA TYR A 293 -0.74 15.41 -2.52
C TYR A 293 -0.34 16.82 -2.95
N LYS A 294 -1.26 17.57 -3.58
CA LYS A 294 -0.99 18.96 -3.96
C LYS A 294 -0.73 19.84 -2.73
N LYS A 295 -1.45 19.64 -1.60
CA LYS A 295 -1.17 20.34 -0.35
C LYS A 295 0.20 19.95 0.24
N ALA A 296 0.58 18.68 0.18
CA ALA A 296 1.92 18.26 0.57
C ALA A 296 3.01 18.94 -0.28
N LEU A 297 2.77 19.08 -1.60
CA LEU A 297 3.69 19.77 -2.51
C LEU A 297 3.70 21.29 -2.34
N GLN A 298 2.66 21.92 -1.79
CA GLN A 298 2.71 23.31 -1.39
C GLN A 298 3.70 23.53 -0.23
N ALA A 299 3.80 22.57 0.69
CA ALA A 299 4.77 22.62 1.78
C ALA A 299 6.20 22.29 1.31
N ASN A 300 6.36 21.29 0.43
CA ASN A 300 7.64 20.96 -0.19
C ASN A 300 7.44 20.55 -1.66
N PRO A 301 7.66 21.47 -2.61
CA PRO A 301 7.52 21.19 -4.05
C PRO A 301 8.45 20.09 -4.57
N ASN A 302 9.55 19.82 -3.85
CA ASN A 302 10.57 18.85 -4.22
C ASN A 302 10.44 17.50 -3.48
N SER A 303 9.30 17.23 -2.88
CA SER A 303 9.06 15.95 -2.22
C SER A 303 8.95 14.81 -3.23
N VAL A 304 10.04 14.06 -3.43
CA VAL A 304 10.11 12.91 -4.36
C VAL A 304 9.03 11.86 -4.06
N PRO A 305 8.81 11.42 -2.80
CA PRO A 305 7.74 10.45 -2.51
C PRO A 305 6.35 10.96 -2.90
N THR A 306 6.06 12.25 -2.63
CA THR A 306 4.76 12.85 -2.95
C THR A 306 4.53 12.92 -4.45
N LEU A 307 5.52 13.40 -5.21
CA LEU A 307 5.46 13.49 -6.68
C LEU A 307 5.28 12.10 -7.31
N PHE A 308 5.98 11.10 -6.81
CA PHE A 308 5.89 9.74 -7.31
C PHE A 308 4.50 9.12 -7.06
N ASN A 309 3.96 9.25 -5.84
CA ASN A 309 2.63 8.75 -5.50
C ASN A 309 1.52 9.50 -6.26
N LEU A 310 1.67 10.82 -6.43
CA LEU A 310 0.78 11.62 -7.27
C LEU A 310 0.76 11.14 -8.72
N ALA A 311 1.94 10.83 -9.27
CA ALA A 311 2.05 10.28 -10.63
C ALA A 311 1.36 8.91 -10.76
N GLN A 312 1.42 8.06 -9.75
CA GLN A 312 0.69 6.79 -9.73
C GLN A 312 -0.83 7.04 -9.76
N THR A 313 -1.32 7.97 -8.94
CA THR A 313 -2.75 8.34 -8.93
C THR A 313 -3.20 8.91 -10.28
N TYR A 314 -2.39 9.75 -10.93
CA TYR A 314 -2.67 10.21 -12.28
C TYR A 314 -2.68 9.08 -13.31
N THR A 315 -1.80 8.09 -13.16
CA THR A 315 -1.75 6.91 -14.05
C THR A 315 -3.02 6.06 -13.91
N GLU A 316 -3.53 5.88 -12.69
CA GLU A 316 -4.81 5.16 -12.45
C GLU A 316 -6.00 5.88 -13.07
N LEU A 317 -6.00 7.20 -13.08
CA LEU A 317 -7.02 8.04 -13.73
C LEU A 317 -6.81 8.23 -15.24
N ALA A 318 -5.80 7.58 -15.83
CA ALA A 318 -5.40 7.77 -17.23
C ALA A 318 -5.06 9.24 -17.58
N LYS A 319 -4.73 10.09 -16.60
CA LYS A 319 -4.23 11.46 -16.79
C LYS A 319 -2.74 11.40 -17.17
N THR A 320 -2.47 10.92 -18.38
CA THR A 320 -1.14 10.51 -18.85
C THR A 320 -0.10 11.63 -18.78
N ASP A 321 -0.44 12.84 -19.24
CA ASP A 321 0.51 13.96 -19.29
C ASP A 321 0.90 14.44 -17.88
N SER A 322 -0.06 14.53 -16.97
CA SER A 322 0.23 14.87 -15.56
C SER A 322 1.08 13.82 -14.86
N ALA A 323 0.88 12.53 -15.19
CA ALA A 323 1.71 11.46 -14.66
C ALA A 323 3.15 11.56 -15.16
N ILE A 324 3.34 11.83 -16.46
CA ILE A 324 4.66 12.03 -17.07
C ILE A 324 5.37 13.23 -16.44
N GLU A 325 4.69 14.37 -16.32
CA GLU A 325 5.24 15.59 -15.73
C GLU A 325 5.74 15.34 -14.31
N SER A 326 4.93 14.73 -13.46
CA SER A 326 5.30 14.43 -12.07
C SER A 326 6.49 13.47 -12.00
N LEU A 327 6.55 12.44 -12.87
CA LEU A 327 7.68 11.51 -12.93
C LEU A 327 8.97 12.16 -13.45
N LEU A 328 8.86 13.10 -14.40
CA LEU A 328 10.01 13.86 -14.89
C LEU A 328 10.56 14.77 -13.78
N GLN A 329 9.70 15.40 -12.99
CA GLN A 329 10.14 16.17 -11.81
C GLN A 329 10.88 15.27 -10.81
N VAL A 330 10.36 14.05 -10.53
CA VAL A 330 11.06 13.08 -9.66
C VAL A 330 12.48 12.82 -10.14
N ILE A 331 12.69 12.51 -11.42
CA ILE A 331 14.03 12.21 -11.94
C ILE A 331 14.93 13.45 -12.12
N GLN A 332 14.36 14.65 -12.16
CA GLN A 332 15.09 15.90 -12.12
C GLN A 332 15.66 16.16 -10.71
N ILE A 333 14.86 15.90 -9.65
CA ILE A 333 15.27 16.07 -8.26
C ILE A 333 16.24 14.96 -7.84
N GLU A 334 15.89 13.71 -8.17
CA GLU A 334 16.67 12.52 -7.83
C GLU A 334 16.96 11.69 -9.08
N PRO A 335 18.06 11.97 -9.80
CA PRO A 335 18.42 11.25 -11.03
C PRO A 335 18.61 9.75 -10.88
N SER A 336 18.88 9.26 -9.66
CA SER A 336 19.05 7.84 -9.35
C SER A 336 17.73 7.10 -9.12
N PHE A 337 16.57 7.78 -9.08
CA PHE A 337 15.27 7.19 -8.78
C PHE A 337 14.73 6.36 -9.96
N ASN A 338 15.29 5.16 -10.13
CA ASN A 338 15.02 4.28 -11.27
C ASN A 338 13.57 3.79 -11.34
N GLN A 339 12.81 3.82 -10.23
CA GLN A 339 11.40 3.46 -10.23
C GLN A 339 10.56 4.43 -11.10
N ALA A 340 10.84 5.73 -11.04
CA ALA A 340 10.18 6.71 -11.89
C ALA A 340 10.48 6.48 -13.38
N ARG A 341 11.76 6.16 -13.73
CA ARG A 341 12.12 5.81 -15.11
C ARG A 341 11.36 4.59 -15.62
N ARG A 342 11.20 3.55 -14.78
CA ARG A 342 10.42 2.35 -15.15
C ARG A 342 8.94 2.67 -15.37
N GLN A 343 8.36 3.56 -14.57
CA GLN A 343 6.99 4.01 -14.77
C GLN A 343 6.85 4.81 -16.07
N LEU A 344 7.78 5.74 -16.36
CA LEU A 344 7.81 6.47 -17.63
C LEU A 344 7.90 5.53 -18.84
N VAL A 345 8.79 4.54 -18.79
CA VAL A 345 8.90 3.51 -19.83
C VAL A 345 7.56 2.81 -20.05
N LYS A 346 6.89 2.38 -18.96
CA LYS A 346 5.58 1.71 -19.04
C LYS A 346 4.53 2.62 -19.70
N ILE A 347 4.49 3.89 -19.31
CA ILE A 347 3.55 4.88 -19.86
C ILE A 347 3.86 5.12 -21.33
N TYR A 348 5.12 5.36 -21.70
CA TYR A 348 5.52 5.61 -23.09
C TYR A 348 5.26 4.40 -24.01
N LEU A 349 5.51 3.17 -23.53
CA LEU A 349 5.21 1.96 -24.28
C LEU A 349 3.71 1.78 -24.55
N LYS A 350 2.87 2.06 -23.53
CA LYS A 350 1.41 2.01 -23.68
C LYS A 350 0.89 3.01 -24.73
N ASN A 351 1.59 4.15 -24.86
CA ASN A 351 1.23 5.21 -25.82
C ASN A 351 2.09 5.17 -27.10
N GLU A 352 2.79 4.07 -27.36
CA GLU A 352 3.64 3.85 -28.54
C GLU A 352 4.74 4.91 -28.77
N LYS A 353 5.09 5.67 -27.74
CA LYS A 353 6.17 6.67 -27.75
C LYS A 353 7.54 5.99 -27.57
N TYR A 354 7.94 5.18 -28.55
CA TYR A 354 9.09 4.27 -28.45
C TYR A 354 10.41 5.00 -28.24
N ILE A 355 10.63 6.16 -28.86
CA ILE A 355 11.88 6.93 -28.73
C ILE A 355 12.02 7.44 -27.29
N SER A 356 10.94 7.98 -26.69
CA SER A 356 10.95 8.42 -25.28
C SER A 356 11.20 7.24 -24.33
N ALA A 357 10.61 6.08 -24.60
CA ALA A 357 10.85 4.87 -23.80
C ALA A 357 12.32 4.44 -23.88
N LEU A 358 12.96 4.46 -25.07
CA LEU A 358 14.36 4.12 -25.26
C LEU A 358 15.30 5.04 -24.48
N LEU A 359 14.99 6.35 -24.38
CA LEU A 359 15.79 7.30 -23.61
C LEU A 359 15.92 6.84 -22.14
N HIS A 360 14.79 6.51 -21.52
CA HIS A 360 14.76 6.08 -20.11
C HIS A 360 15.33 4.67 -19.92
N LEU A 361 15.10 3.76 -20.88
CA LEU A 361 15.68 2.41 -20.85
C LEU A 361 17.22 2.45 -20.93
N LYS A 362 17.80 3.31 -21.77
CA LYS A 362 19.26 3.51 -21.81
C LYS A 362 19.81 3.97 -20.46
N GLN A 363 19.14 4.91 -19.77
CA GLN A 363 19.55 5.33 -18.43
C GLN A 363 19.46 4.19 -17.41
N LEU A 364 18.45 3.34 -17.49
CA LEU A 364 18.32 2.15 -16.62
C LEU A 364 19.47 1.15 -16.88
N THR A 365 19.89 0.96 -18.13
CA THR A 365 21.01 0.06 -18.45
C THR A 365 22.38 0.66 -18.09
N ILE A 366 22.53 1.98 -18.09
CA ILE A 366 23.72 2.66 -17.56
C ILE A 366 23.79 2.46 -16.03
N ALA A 367 22.67 2.62 -15.32
CA ALA A 367 22.61 2.43 -13.88
C ALA A 367 22.82 0.96 -13.47
N ASN A 368 22.35 0.01 -14.28
CA ASN A 368 22.55 -1.43 -14.09
C ASN A 368 22.70 -2.13 -15.44
N ALA A 369 23.93 -2.40 -15.84
CA ALA A 369 24.25 -3.10 -17.09
C ALA A 369 23.66 -4.53 -17.17
N ASN A 370 23.29 -5.12 -16.04
CA ASN A 370 22.66 -6.43 -15.98
C ASN A 370 21.12 -6.39 -15.88
N ASP A 371 20.49 -5.24 -16.12
CA ASP A 371 19.03 -5.13 -16.17
C ASP A 371 18.47 -5.82 -17.42
N ILE A 372 18.26 -7.13 -17.30
CA ILE A 372 17.72 -7.98 -18.38
C ILE A 372 16.38 -7.44 -18.88
N ASN A 373 15.51 -6.95 -18.00
CA ASN A 373 14.19 -6.44 -18.38
C ASN A 373 14.28 -5.17 -19.22
N ALA A 374 15.22 -4.29 -18.90
CA ALA A 374 15.47 -3.09 -19.70
C ALA A 374 15.99 -3.46 -21.11
N HIS A 375 16.95 -4.36 -21.21
CA HIS A 375 17.49 -4.83 -22.49
C HIS A 375 16.42 -5.56 -23.34
N ILE A 376 15.61 -6.42 -22.73
CA ILE A 376 14.48 -7.08 -23.40
C ILE A 376 13.51 -6.03 -23.96
N SER A 377 13.18 -5.00 -23.16
CA SER A 377 12.29 -3.92 -23.61
C SER A 377 12.89 -3.13 -24.77
N MET A 378 14.19 -2.84 -24.73
CA MET A 378 14.90 -2.21 -25.86
C MET A 378 14.87 -3.08 -27.11
N GLY A 379 15.16 -4.36 -26.98
CA GLY A 379 15.09 -5.32 -28.09
C GLY A 379 13.70 -5.36 -28.75
N LYS A 380 12.63 -5.41 -27.93
CA LYS A 380 11.25 -5.33 -28.42
C LYS A 380 10.98 -4.03 -29.17
N ILE A 381 11.43 -2.89 -28.65
CA ILE A 381 11.23 -1.60 -29.30
C ILE A 381 11.98 -1.54 -30.64
N TYR A 382 13.27 -1.91 -30.68
CA TYR A 382 14.03 -1.90 -31.93
C TYR A 382 13.43 -2.84 -32.97
N ASN A 383 12.92 -4.01 -32.55
CA ASN A 383 12.19 -4.91 -33.45
C ASN A 383 10.88 -4.26 -33.98
N LYS A 384 10.14 -3.54 -33.13
CA LYS A 384 8.95 -2.77 -33.54
C LYS A 384 9.27 -1.67 -34.55
N LEU A 385 10.40 -0.98 -34.35
CA LEU A 385 10.90 0.08 -35.21
C LEU A 385 11.57 -0.45 -36.50
N GLY A 386 11.59 -1.76 -36.72
CA GLY A 386 12.20 -2.39 -37.91
C GLY A 386 13.72 -2.46 -37.88
N ASN A 387 14.36 -2.08 -36.75
CA ASN A 387 15.80 -2.13 -36.62
C ASN A 387 16.28 -3.49 -36.08
N ALA A 388 16.19 -4.50 -36.97
CA ALA A 388 16.52 -5.89 -36.63
C ALA A 388 17.95 -6.06 -36.12
N LYS A 389 18.92 -5.35 -36.71
CA LYS A 389 20.34 -5.43 -36.32
C LYS A 389 20.54 -5.03 -34.84
N LEU A 390 20.08 -3.84 -34.45
CA LEU A 390 20.21 -3.36 -33.07
C LEU A 390 19.44 -4.26 -32.09
N ALA A 391 18.27 -4.77 -32.48
CA ALA A 391 17.51 -5.70 -31.65
C ALA A 391 18.31 -6.98 -31.38
N ILE A 392 18.92 -7.57 -32.41
CA ILE A 392 19.75 -8.77 -32.31
C ILE A 392 20.98 -8.51 -31.41
N ASP A 393 21.68 -7.38 -31.63
CA ASP A 393 22.88 -7.02 -30.88
C ASP A 393 22.59 -6.87 -29.38
N ILE A 394 21.39 -6.44 -28.99
CA ILE A 394 20.98 -6.31 -27.60
C ILE A 394 20.52 -7.66 -27.01
N ILE A 395 19.87 -8.50 -27.80
CA ILE A 395 19.26 -9.75 -27.31
C ILE A 395 20.29 -10.90 -27.23
N ASN A 396 21.24 -10.99 -28.14
CA ASN A 396 22.24 -12.06 -28.16
C ASN A 396 23.05 -12.19 -26.87
N PRO A 397 23.55 -11.10 -26.22
CA PRO A 397 24.26 -11.21 -24.93
C PRO A 397 23.40 -11.83 -23.82
N ILE A 398 22.06 -11.59 -23.84
CA ILE A 398 21.15 -12.19 -22.87
C ILE A 398 21.07 -13.71 -23.07
N ILE A 399 20.93 -14.14 -24.34
CA ILE A 399 20.86 -15.56 -24.69
C ILE A 399 22.19 -16.26 -24.40
N SER A 400 23.32 -15.59 -24.65
CA SER A 400 24.65 -16.15 -24.36
C SER A 400 24.87 -16.41 -22.88
N ARG A 401 24.37 -15.52 -22.01
CA ARG A 401 24.46 -15.68 -20.54
C ARG A 401 23.38 -16.62 -19.98
N ASN A 402 22.19 -16.61 -20.55
CA ASN A 402 21.07 -17.47 -20.17
C ASN A 402 20.39 -18.03 -21.43
N PRO A 403 20.88 -19.17 -21.95
CA PRO A 403 20.34 -19.81 -23.14
C PRO A 403 18.87 -20.22 -23.04
N ASN A 404 18.31 -20.29 -21.85
CA ASN A 404 16.92 -20.66 -21.59
C ASN A 404 15.99 -19.47 -21.39
N ASN A 405 16.44 -18.23 -21.63
CA ASN A 405 15.57 -17.05 -21.51
C ASN A 405 14.52 -17.03 -22.62
N ILE A 406 13.30 -17.41 -22.26
CA ILE A 406 12.18 -17.52 -23.18
C ILE A 406 11.91 -16.20 -23.89
N GLN A 407 11.85 -15.08 -23.16
CA GLN A 407 11.51 -13.78 -23.71
C GLN A 407 12.55 -13.29 -24.75
N ALA A 408 13.83 -13.51 -24.47
CA ALA A 408 14.90 -13.17 -25.40
C ALA A 408 14.82 -14.01 -26.69
N ARG A 409 14.54 -15.32 -26.57
CA ARG A 409 14.34 -16.20 -27.73
C ARG A 409 13.11 -15.88 -28.52
N GLU A 410 12.00 -15.52 -27.87
CA GLU A 410 10.78 -15.06 -28.57
C GLU A 410 11.06 -13.83 -29.43
N ILE A 411 11.79 -12.84 -28.90
CA ILE A 411 12.16 -11.64 -29.63
C ILE A 411 13.03 -11.99 -30.84
N LEU A 412 14.03 -12.84 -30.65
CA LEU A 412 14.92 -13.26 -31.72
C LEU A 412 14.16 -14.04 -32.81
N ALA A 413 13.27 -14.95 -32.41
CA ALA A 413 12.40 -15.67 -33.35
C ALA A 413 11.46 -14.72 -34.12
N GLU A 414 10.88 -13.73 -33.45
CA GLU A 414 10.03 -12.73 -34.09
C GLU A 414 10.82 -11.85 -35.06
N ILE A 415 12.06 -11.48 -34.74
CA ILE A 415 12.96 -10.74 -35.64
C ILE A 415 13.21 -11.58 -36.91
N PHE A 416 13.59 -12.83 -36.77
CA PHE A 416 13.82 -13.72 -37.92
C PHE A 416 12.55 -13.94 -38.75
N TYR A 417 11.40 -14.06 -38.13
CA TYR A 417 10.11 -14.11 -38.82
C TYR A 417 9.88 -12.86 -39.68
N LYS A 418 10.09 -11.66 -39.12
CA LYS A 418 9.87 -10.38 -39.83
C LYS A 418 10.87 -10.18 -40.97
N THR A 419 12.12 -10.58 -40.79
CA THR A 419 13.16 -10.48 -41.82
C THR A 419 13.09 -11.57 -42.87
N GLY A 420 12.16 -12.53 -42.75
CA GLY A 420 11.95 -13.61 -43.71
C GLY A 420 12.83 -14.85 -43.49
N ASP A 421 13.66 -14.87 -42.47
CA ASP A 421 14.48 -16.03 -42.10
C ASP A 421 13.67 -17.03 -41.27
N LEU A 422 12.75 -17.69 -41.95
CA LEU A 422 11.75 -18.55 -41.31
C LEU A 422 12.39 -19.77 -40.64
N ASP A 423 13.50 -20.28 -41.17
CA ASP A 423 14.18 -21.45 -40.59
C ASP A 423 14.84 -21.12 -39.25
N ARG A 424 15.53 -19.97 -39.14
CA ARG A 424 16.05 -19.50 -37.84
C ARG A 424 14.93 -19.18 -36.84
N SER A 425 13.82 -18.60 -37.31
CA SER A 425 12.64 -18.38 -36.48
C SER A 425 12.12 -19.70 -35.85
N ILE A 426 11.94 -20.73 -36.69
CA ILE A 426 11.51 -22.05 -36.28
C ILE A 426 12.50 -22.64 -35.23
N ALA A 427 13.80 -22.52 -35.49
CA ALA A 427 14.83 -23.03 -34.61
C ALA A 427 14.73 -22.39 -33.21
N GLU A 428 14.57 -21.07 -33.11
CA GLU A 428 14.46 -20.40 -31.81
C GLU A 428 13.18 -20.78 -31.06
N TYR A 429 12.03 -20.88 -31.76
CA TYR A 429 10.79 -21.34 -31.12
C TYR A 429 10.88 -22.79 -30.64
N ARG A 430 11.53 -23.69 -31.41
CA ARG A 430 11.75 -25.08 -30.98
C ARG A 430 12.62 -25.16 -29.74
N ARG A 431 13.69 -24.35 -29.62
CA ARG A 431 14.53 -24.27 -28.42
C ARG A 431 13.75 -23.87 -27.17
N ILE A 432 12.73 -23.00 -27.32
CA ILE A 432 11.83 -22.69 -26.19
C ILE A 432 11.07 -23.94 -25.76
N LEU A 433 10.52 -24.72 -26.71
CA LEU A 433 9.72 -25.91 -26.42
C LEU A 433 10.54 -27.08 -25.89
N GLU A 434 11.83 -27.18 -26.22
CA GLU A 434 12.75 -28.18 -25.65
C GLU A 434 12.87 -28.05 -24.13
N LYS A 435 12.80 -26.83 -23.62
CA LYS A 435 12.89 -26.52 -22.19
C LYS A 435 11.54 -26.32 -21.51
N ASN A 436 10.55 -25.87 -22.24
CA ASN A 436 9.20 -25.64 -21.75
C ASN A 436 8.17 -26.17 -22.75
N SER A 437 8.00 -27.49 -22.76
CA SER A 437 7.10 -28.20 -23.68
C SER A 437 5.61 -27.84 -23.53
N ASN A 438 5.23 -27.16 -22.45
CA ASN A 438 3.84 -26.78 -22.16
C ASN A 438 3.54 -25.29 -22.47
N TYR A 439 4.47 -24.58 -23.13
CA TYR A 439 4.30 -23.14 -23.38
C TYR A 439 3.51 -22.90 -24.68
N LEU A 440 2.17 -22.84 -24.55
CA LEU A 440 1.24 -22.72 -25.67
C LEU A 440 1.52 -21.54 -26.62
N PRO A 441 1.88 -20.30 -26.18
CA PRO A 441 2.16 -19.22 -27.14
C PRO A 441 3.14 -19.61 -28.23
N THR A 442 4.19 -20.34 -27.89
CA THR A 442 5.21 -20.78 -28.88
C THR A 442 4.64 -21.75 -29.91
N TYR A 443 3.71 -22.63 -29.53
CA TYR A 443 3.05 -23.52 -30.50
C TYR A 443 2.23 -22.76 -31.54
N ILE A 444 1.54 -21.70 -31.11
CA ILE A 444 0.76 -20.82 -32.00
C ILE A 444 1.71 -20.07 -32.95
N GLN A 445 2.81 -19.54 -32.42
CA GLN A 445 3.80 -18.82 -33.23
C GLN A 445 4.48 -19.75 -34.26
N LEU A 446 4.85 -20.99 -33.87
CA LEU A 446 5.33 -21.99 -34.81
C LEU A 446 4.32 -22.25 -35.95
N GLY A 447 3.03 -22.37 -35.61
CA GLY A 447 1.98 -22.47 -36.59
C GLY A 447 2.01 -21.33 -37.59
N TRP A 448 2.15 -20.08 -37.11
CA TRP A 448 2.25 -18.90 -37.99
C TRP A 448 3.52 -18.90 -38.87
N VAL A 449 4.67 -19.32 -38.36
CA VAL A 449 5.91 -19.38 -39.15
C VAL A 449 5.79 -20.43 -40.25
N TYR A 450 5.26 -21.63 -39.94
CA TYR A 450 5.02 -22.67 -40.93
C TYR A 450 3.97 -22.27 -41.97
N TYR A 451 2.89 -21.55 -41.56
CA TYR A 451 1.92 -20.96 -42.46
C TYR A 451 2.59 -20.01 -43.47
N ARG A 452 3.43 -19.07 -42.97
CA ARG A 452 4.15 -18.14 -43.86
C ARG A 452 5.13 -18.83 -44.82
N LYS A 453 5.63 -20.03 -44.41
CA LYS A 453 6.50 -20.89 -45.23
C LYS A 453 5.71 -21.67 -46.30
N GLY A 454 4.37 -21.66 -46.26
CA GLY A 454 3.49 -22.44 -47.11
C GLY A 454 3.30 -23.89 -46.67
N GLU A 455 3.84 -24.28 -45.51
CA GLU A 455 3.75 -25.62 -44.96
C GLU A 455 2.49 -25.77 -44.05
N PHE A 456 1.29 -25.72 -44.66
CA PHE A 456 0.00 -25.67 -43.94
C PHE A 456 -0.26 -26.91 -43.08
N GLN A 457 0.21 -28.08 -43.51
CA GLN A 457 0.10 -29.32 -42.69
C GLN A 457 0.90 -29.21 -41.38
N MET A 458 2.12 -28.67 -41.44
CA MET A 458 2.96 -28.44 -40.28
C MET A 458 2.38 -27.34 -39.39
N ALA A 459 1.87 -26.26 -39.97
CA ALA A 459 1.16 -25.20 -39.22
C ALA A 459 0.00 -25.76 -38.41
N THR A 460 -0.82 -26.62 -39.06
CA THR A 460 -1.93 -27.32 -38.39
C THR A 460 -1.47 -28.24 -37.30
N ALA A 461 -0.42 -29.05 -37.55
CA ALA A 461 0.09 -30.01 -36.56
C ALA A 461 0.60 -29.33 -35.28
N TRP A 462 1.41 -28.29 -35.41
CA TRP A 462 1.95 -27.54 -34.28
C TRP A 462 0.85 -26.84 -33.47
N THR A 463 -0.09 -26.15 -34.15
CA THR A 463 -1.19 -25.45 -33.45
C THR A 463 -2.13 -26.43 -32.73
N LYS A 464 -2.47 -27.59 -33.35
CA LYS A 464 -3.24 -28.66 -32.70
C LYS A 464 -2.52 -29.24 -31.48
N ARG A 465 -1.18 -29.41 -31.56
CA ARG A 465 -0.38 -29.89 -30.44
C ARG A 465 -0.44 -28.91 -29.26
N GLY A 466 -0.36 -27.60 -29.53
CA GLY A 466 -0.52 -26.58 -28.50
C GLY A 466 -1.91 -26.63 -27.84
N LEU A 467 -2.98 -26.72 -28.62
CA LEU A 467 -4.34 -26.80 -28.10
C LEU A 467 -4.61 -28.03 -27.21
N LYS A 468 -3.92 -29.15 -27.45
CA LYS A 468 -4.04 -30.38 -26.64
C LYS A 468 -3.48 -30.21 -25.23
N LEU A 469 -2.58 -29.23 -24.99
CA LEU A 469 -2.03 -28.95 -23.67
C LEU A 469 -3.07 -28.34 -22.74
N GLY A 470 -4.17 -27.83 -23.28
CA GLY A 470 -5.19 -27.09 -22.55
C GLY A 470 -4.68 -25.73 -22.08
N THR A 471 -5.54 -24.75 -22.05
CA THR A 471 -5.17 -23.45 -21.49
C THR A 471 -6.19 -23.00 -20.45
N ARG A 472 -5.74 -22.13 -19.55
CA ARG A 472 -6.62 -21.32 -18.68
C ARG A 472 -7.06 -20.03 -19.37
N SER A 473 -6.68 -19.83 -20.66
CA SER A 473 -6.95 -18.61 -21.43
C SER A 473 -7.84 -18.91 -22.62
N SER A 474 -9.12 -18.55 -22.50
CA SER A 474 -10.09 -18.64 -23.60
C SER A 474 -9.68 -17.85 -24.85
N GLN A 475 -8.91 -16.75 -24.68
CA GLN A 475 -8.42 -15.94 -25.79
C GLN A 475 -7.37 -16.67 -26.63
N LEU A 476 -6.42 -17.37 -26.00
CA LEU A 476 -5.40 -18.15 -26.70
C LEU A 476 -6.01 -19.35 -27.42
N ASP A 477 -6.99 -20.01 -26.81
CA ASP A 477 -7.72 -21.12 -27.43
C ASP A 477 -8.54 -20.65 -28.63
N SER A 478 -9.16 -19.47 -28.55
CA SER A 478 -9.87 -18.84 -29.65
C SER A 478 -8.93 -18.49 -30.81
N LEU A 479 -7.79 -17.86 -30.50
CA LEU A 479 -6.76 -17.51 -31.50
C LEU A 479 -6.22 -18.77 -32.20
N ALA A 480 -5.85 -19.80 -31.47
CA ALA A 480 -5.38 -21.06 -32.03
C ALA A 480 -6.44 -21.74 -32.91
N SER A 481 -7.71 -21.70 -32.50
CA SER A 481 -8.82 -22.25 -33.27
C SER A 481 -9.07 -21.44 -34.57
N MET A 482 -8.96 -20.11 -34.49
CA MET A 482 -9.05 -19.24 -35.68
C MET A 482 -7.94 -19.57 -36.70
N ASN A 483 -6.70 -19.72 -36.22
CA ASN A 483 -5.56 -20.10 -37.07
C ASN A 483 -5.77 -21.46 -37.73
N LEU A 484 -6.28 -22.45 -36.98
CA LEU A 484 -6.60 -23.78 -37.53
C LEU A 484 -7.71 -23.71 -38.60
N GLY A 485 -8.69 -22.84 -38.42
CA GLY A 485 -9.69 -22.55 -39.42
C GLY A 485 -9.07 -22.04 -40.72
N LEU A 486 -8.18 -21.04 -40.62
CA LEU A 486 -7.44 -20.48 -41.78
C LEU A 486 -6.56 -21.55 -42.46
N TYR A 487 -5.79 -22.32 -41.72
CA TYR A 487 -4.91 -23.34 -42.30
C TYR A 487 -5.71 -24.47 -43.00
N SER A 488 -6.84 -24.87 -42.41
CA SER A 488 -7.75 -25.84 -43.02
C SER A 488 -8.35 -25.31 -44.32
N TRP A 489 -8.78 -24.05 -44.37
CA TRP A 489 -9.30 -23.44 -45.59
C TRP A 489 -8.27 -23.41 -46.69
N LEU A 490 -7.03 -22.97 -46.40
CA LEU A 490 -5.93 -22.92 -47.38
C LEU A 490 -5.45 -24.30 -47.83
N SER A 491 -5.87 -25.36 -47.15
CA SER A 491 -5.65 -26.76 -47.53
C SER A 491 -6.88 -27.40 -48.21
N ASP A 492 -7.87 -26.59 -48.63
CA ASP A 492 -9.14 -27.01 -49.22
C ASP A 492 -10.01 -27.92 -48.34
N ASP A 493 -9.72 -27.99 -47.02
CA ASP A 493 -10.55 -28.71 -46.06
C ASP A 493 -11.59 -27.75 -45.42
N TYR A 494 -12.61 -27.42 -46.17
CA TYR A 494 -13.67 -26.49 -45.79
C TYR A 494 -14.52 -27.01 -44.62
N VAL A 495 -14.64 -28.33 -44.46
CA VAL A 495 -15.37 -28.95 -43.34
C VAL A 495 -14.62 -28.71 -42.02
N ALA A 496 -13.34 -28.96 -42.02
CA ALA A 496 -12.51 -28.67 -40.83
C ALA A 496 -12.42 -27.15 -40.56
N ALA A 497 -12.31 -26.32 -41.62
CA ALA A 497 -12.28 -24.87 -41.46
C ALA A 497 -13.54 -24.35 -40.75
N LYS A 498 -14.73 -24.77 -41.20
CA LYS A 498 -16.02 -24.42 -40.58
C LYS A 498 -16.11 -24.87 -39.10
N LYS A 499 -15.63 -26.07 -38.79
CA LYS A 499 -15.58 -26.60 -37.42
C LYS A 499 -14.69 -25.76 -36.50
N TRP A 500 -13.50 -25.36 -36.97
CA TRP A 500 -12.54 -24.60 -36.17
C TRP A 500 -12.99 -23.15 -35.97
N TYR A 501 -13.56 -22.51 -37.00
CA TYR A 501 -14.12 -21.15 -36.86
C TYR A 501 -15.31 -21.13 -35.87
N ARG A 502 -16.19 -22.15 -35.87
CA ARG A 502 -17.26 -22.27 -34.88
C ARG A 502 -16.69 -22.41 -33.45
N LYS A 503 -15.60 -23.16 -33.28
CA LYS A 503 -14.92 -23.27 -31.97
C LYS A 503 -14.32 -21.94 -31.52
N ALA A 504 -13.75 -21.17 -32.42
CA ALA A 504 -13.20 -19.84 -32.16
C ALA A 504 -14.26 -18.82 -31.69
N LEU A 505 -15.50 -18.92 -32.20
CA LEU A 505 -16.63 -18.04 -31.83
C LEU A 505 -17.01 -18.14 -30.35
N VAL A 506 -16.88 -19.30 -29.74
CA VAL A 506 -17.19 -19.52 -28.31
C VAL A 506 -16.23 -18.73 -27.42
N GLY A 507 -15.05 -18.36 -27.92
CA GLY A 507 -13.98 -17.67 -27.17
C GLY A 507 -13.96 -16.13 -27.27
N GLY A 508 -14.86 -15.46 -28.02
CA GLY A 508 -15.01 -13.99 -27.92
C GLY A 508 -14.83 -13.12 -29.18
N SER A 509 -14.45 -13.67 -30.35
CA SER A 509 -14.22 -12.86 -31.57
C SER A 509 -15.42 -12.86 -32.54
N LYS A 510 -16.58 -12.39 -32.07
CA LYS A 510 -17.88 -12.57 -32.77
C LYS A 510 -18.01 -11.87 -34.14
N ILE A 511 -17.43 -10.69 -34.37
CA ILE A 511 -17.76 -9.85 -35.51
C ILE A 511 -17.07 -10.32 -36.80
N ILE A 512 -15.77 -10.59 -36.75
CA ILE A 512 -14.97 -11.00 -37.92
C ILE A 512 -15.32 -12.42 -38.38
N LEU A 513 -15.51 -13.33 -37.41
CA LEU A 513 -15.77 -14.75 -37.66
C LEU A 513 -17.17 -15.02 -38.23
N ASN A 514 -18.17 -14.19 -37.92
CA ASN A 514 -19.52 -14.33 -38.52
C ASN A 514 -19.54 -14.02 -40.02
N GLY A 515 -18.73 -13.06 -40.47
CA GLY A 515 -18.52 -12.79 -41.92
C GLY A 515 -17.91 -14.00 -42.63
N ILE A 516 -16.78 -14.51 -42.11
CA ILE A 516 -16.08 -15.67 -42.68
C ILE A 516 -16.95 -16.93 -42.70
N LEU A 517 -17.77 -17.16 -41.68
CA LEU A 517 -18.69 -18.32 -41.63
C LEU A 517 -19.86 -18.18 -42.59
N LYS A 518 -20.27 -16.96 -42.95
CA LYS A 518 -21.29 -16.72 -43.97
C LYS A 518 -20.74 -17.07 -45.36
N ASP A 519 -19.54 -16.59 -45.67
CA ASP A 519 -18.85 -16.88 -46.95
C ASP A 519 -18.50 -18.37 -47.14
N LEU A 520 -18.40 -19.15 -46.04
CA LEU A 520 -18.21 -20.61 -46.07
C LEU A 520 -19.52 -21.42 -46.20
N ASN A 521 -20.67 -20.77 -46.13
CA ASN A 521 -21.99 -21.42 -46.29
C ASN A 521 -22.58 -21.22 -47.68
N ASP A 522 -22.10 -20.22 -48.42
CA ASP A 522 -22.38 -19.96 -49.83
C ASP A 522 -21.41 -20.73 -50.73
#